data_d882e7ef437409855e8396ab7993586f
#
_entry.id   d882e7ef437409855e8396ab7993586f
#
_cell.length_a   1.000
_cell.length_b   1.000
_cell.length_c   1.000
_cell.angle_alpha   90.00
_cell.angle_beta   90.00
_cell.angle_gamma   90.00
#
_symmetry.space_group_name_H-M   'P 1'
#
loop_
_entity.id
_entity.type
_entity.pdbx_description
1 polymer ?
#
loop_
_entity_poly.entity_id
_entity_poly.type
_entity_poly.pdbx_seq_one_letter_code
_entity_poly.pdbx_strand_id
1 'polypeptide(L)'
;MIQSLPLPMFLFMLAFPLAMTGICVYAGIFARQRAALVKDVMTSQIRTAKPGYVEFSGKVEAADQRTLVAPLTKAPCCWYHVRVEKYEKRGTNKSAEWTTLRDESSYAPFLVRDATGVCVVDPDGAEVTPTDKSLWYGATEEPEDRNPPRVGPMESAKGWVEISGGTNSKYRYSEERIYEGD
;
A
#
# COMPACT_ATOMS: atom_id res chain seq x y z
N MET A 1 -49.84 -16.28 -22.09
CA MET A 1 -50.35 -15.93 -20.75
C MET A 1 -49.27 -15.09 -20.08
N ILE A 2 -49.36 -13.77 -20.13
CA ILE A 2 -48.45 -12.88 -19.44
C ILE A 2 -49.02 -12.73 -18.02
N GLN A 3 -48.43 -13.43 -17.05
CA GLN A 3 -48.80 -13.24 -15.65
C GLN A 3 -48.38 -11.80 -15.28
N SER A 4 -49.33 -10.94 -14.94
CA SER A 4 -49.10 -9.60 -14.43
C SER A 4 -48.42 -9.72 -13.06
N LEU A 5 -47.15 -9.28 -12.98
CA LEU A 5 -46.46 -9.16 -11.70
C LEU A 5 -47.28 -8.26 -10.75
N PRO A 6 -47.43 -8.62 -9.50
CA PRO A 6 -48.10 -7.77 -8.52
C PRO A 6 -47.36 -6.43 -8.41
N LEU A 7 -48.10 -5.34 -8.38
CA LEU A 7 -47.63 -3.96 -8.37
C LEU A 7 -46.46 -3.69 -7.39
N PRO A 8 -46.47 -4.21 -6.13
CA PRO A 8 -45.38 -4.01 -5.20
C PRO A 8 -44.06 -4.66 -5.64
N MET A 9 -44.12 -5.80 -6.31
CA MET A 9 -42.96 -6.49 -6.85
C MET A 9 -42.32 -5.75 -8.03
N PHE A 10 -43.15 -5.15 -8.87
CA PHE A 10 -42.72 -4.30 -9.98
C PHE A 10 -42.02 -3.03 -9.46
N LEU A 11 -42.60 -2.37 -8.44
CA LEU A 11 -42.02 -1.19 -7.82
C LEU A 11 -40.66 -1.51 -7.15
N PHE A 12 -40.55 -2.66 -6.49
CA PHE A 12 -39.29 -3.10 -5.90
C PHE A 12 -38.21 -3.36 -6.96
N MET A 13 -38.56 -4.02 -8.08
CA MET A 13 -37.62 -4.24 -9.20
C MET A 13 -37.12 -2.94 -9.82
N LEU A 14 -37.91 -1.87 -9.78
CA LEU A 14 -37.54 -0.57 -10.32
C LEU A 14 -36.74 0.27 -9.31
N ALA A 15 -37.11 0.24 -8.03
CA ALA A 15 -36.49 1.02 -6.97
C ALA A 15 -35.10 0.52 -6.62
N PHE A 16 -34.88 -0.80 -6.64
CA PHE A 16 -33.58 -1.40 -6.30
C PHE A 16 -32.43 -0.96 -7.24
N PRO A 17 -32.54 -1.07 -8.57
CA PRO A 17 -31.47 -0.60 -9.47
C PRO A 17 -31.28 0.91 -9.42
N LEU A 18 -32.34 1.69 -9.20
CA LEU A 18 -32.23 3.14 -9.03
C LEU A 18 -31.43 3.51 -7.76
N ALA A 19 -31.70 2.83 -6.66
CA ALA A 19 -30.94 3.03 -5.41
C ALA A 19 -29.46 2.63 -5.56
N MET A 20 -29.20 1.48 -6.20
CA MET A 20 -27.84 1.01 -6.48
C MET A 20 -27.07 1.98 -7.38
N THR A 21 -27.73 2.50 -8.41
CA THR A 21 -27.13 3.49 -9.31
C THR A 21 -26.78 4.77 -8.55
N GLY A 22 -27.66 5.26 -7.67
CA GLY A 22 -27.40 6.41 -6.81
C GLY A 22 -26.19 6.22 -5.90
N ILE A 23 -26.06 5.04 -5.29
CA ILE A 23 -24.91 4.69 -4.43
C ILE A 23 -23.60 4.66 -5.25
N CYS A 24 -23.62 4.04 -6.44
CA CYS A 24 -22.45 3.97 -7.32
C CYS A 24 -22.02 5.37 -7.81
N VAL A 25 -22.95 6.22 -8.18
CA VAL A 25 -22.66 7.61 -8.58
C VAL A 25 -22.07 8.40 -7.41
N TYR A 26 -22.67 8.31 -6.23
CA TYR A 26 -22.16 8.96 -5.03
C TYR A 26 -20.74 8.51 -4.68
N ALA A 27 -20.50 7.18 -4.66
CA ALA A 27 -19.17 6.61 -4.43
C ALA A 27 -18.14 7.06 -5.48
N GLY A 28 -18.56 7.13 -6.76
CA GLY A 28 -17.73 7.60 -7.87
C GLY A 28 -17.36 9.09 -7.75
N ILE A 29 -18.28 9.95 -7.32
CA ILE A 29 -18.00 11.37 -7.08
C ILE A 29 -17.03 11.52 -5.91
N PHE A 30 -17.26 10.79 -4.82
CA PHE A 30 -16.41 10.83 -3.63
C PHE A 30 -14.98 10.32 -3.93
N ALA A 31 -14.85 9.23 -4.69
CA ALA A 31 -13.57 8.71 -5.15
C ALA A 31 -12.84 9.71 -6.07
N ARG A 32 -13.57 10.37 -6.98
CA ARG A 32 -12.98 11.42 -7.85
C ARG A 32 -12.50 12.63 -7.07
N GLN A 33 -13.26 13.09 -6.07
CA GLN A 33 -12.83 14.22 -5.23
C GLN A 33 -11.53 13.89 -4.46
N ARG A 34 -11.42 12.67 -3.90
CA ARG A 34 -10.18 12.20 -3.28
C ARG A 34 -9.02 12.10 -4.28
N ALA A 35 -9.26 11.51 -5.45
CA ALA A 35 -8.24 11.40 -6.49
C ALA A 35 -7.79 12.76 -7.04
N ALA A 36 -8.67 13.76 -7.11
CA ALA A 36 -8.32 15.11 -7.53
C ALA A 36 -7.42 15.82 -6.50
N LEU A 37 -7.66 15.61 -5.20
CA LEU A 37 -6.81 16.18 -4.16
C LEU A 37 -5.38 15.65 -4.18
N VAL A 38 -5.18 14.39 -4.63
CA VAL A 38 -3.86 13.75 -4.73
C VAL A 38 -3.19 14.05 -6.08
N LYS A 39 -3.96 14.22 -7.15
CA LYS A 39 -3.43 14.30 -8.52
C LYS A 39 -2.87 15.68 -8.89
N ASP A 40 -3.29 16.74 -8.21
CA ASP A 40 -2.87 18.12 -8.48
C ASP A 40 -1.86 18.67 -7.47
N VAL A 41 -1.33 17.81 -6.58
CA VAL A 41 -0.27 18.26 -5.67
C VAL A 41 1.04 18.32 -6.44
N MET A 42 1.42 19.52 -6.85
CA MET A 42 2.75 19.76 -7.38
C MET A 42 3.77 19.58 -6.25
N THR A 43 4.85 18.85 -6.52
CA THR A 43 5.98 18.73 -5.59
C THR A 43 6.40 20.13 -5.13
N SER A 44 6.31 20.37 -3.84
CA SER A 44 6.56 21.67 -3.24
C SER A 44 8.00 21.75 -2.74
N GLN A 45 8.58 22.93 -2.83
CA GLN A 45 9.87 23.19 -2.17
C GLN A 45 9.62 23.36 -0.67
N ILE A 46 10.49 22.78 0.16
CA ILE A 46 10.36 22.80 1.62
C ILE A 46 10.23 24.23 2.16
N ARG A 47 11.05 25.17 1.65
CA ARG A 47 11.06 26.56 2.10
C ARG A 47 9.77 27.34 1.84
N THR A 48 9.04 26.97 0.79
CA THR A 48 7.85 27.70 0.34
C THR A 48 6.55 26.95 0.60
N ALA A 49 6.64 25.79 1.23
CA ALA A 49 5.49 24.98 1.56
C ALA A 49 4.50 25.74 2.43
N LYS A 50 3.22 25.64 2.09
CA LYS A 50 2.12 26.22 2.84
C LYS A 50 1.42 25.15 3.66
N PRO A 51 0.78 25.50 4.77
CA PRO A 51 -0.05 24.55 5.52
C PRO A 51 -1.11 23.92 4.62
N GLY A 52 -1.25 22.58 4.71
CA GLY A 52 -2.18 21.80 3.92
C GLY A 52 -1.55 20.49 3.44
N TYR A 53 -2.20 19.85 2.46
CA TYR A 53 -1.66 18.68 1.83
C TYR A 53 -0.53 19.10 0.88
N VAL A 54 0.68 18.60 1.12
CA VAL A 54 1.88 18.92 0.35
C VAL A 54 2.65 17.65 0.01
N GLU A 55 3.30 17.64 -1.13
CA GLU A 55 4.21 16.58 -1.55
C GLU A 55 5.63 17.12 -1.54
N PHE A 56 6.56 16.38 -0.93
CA PHE A 56 7.98 16.69 -0.93
C PHE A 56 8.77 15.60 -1.64
N SER A 57 9.78 16.00 -2.37
CA SER A 57 10.78 15.12 -2.94
C SER A 57 12.16 15.64 -2.58
N GLY A 58 13.02 14.78 -2.08
CA GLY A 58 14.36 15.17 -1.65
C GLY A 58 15.12 14.00 -1.07
N LYS A 59 16.35 14.24 -0.65
CA LYS A 59 17.18 13.22 -0.02
C LYS A 59 16.74 12.93 1.40
N VAL A 60 16.66 11.64 1.72
CA VAL A 60 16.26 11.19 3.05
C VAL A 60 17.47 11.04 3.96
N GLU A 61 17.33 11.52 5.19
CA GLU A 61 18.34 11.42 6.26
C GLU A 61 17.65 10.88 7.53
N ALA A 62 18.37 10.12 8.35
CA ALA A 62 17.85 9.71 9.65
C ALA A 62 17.69 10.94 10.57
N ALA A 63 16.54 11.07 11.24
CA ALA A 63 16.31 12.19 12.16
C ALA A 63 17.17 12.09 13.43
N ASP A 64 17.33 10.87 13.92
CA ASP A 64 18.25 10.52 15.00
C ASP A 64 19.41 9.71 14.41
N GLN A 65 20.58 9.76 15.06
CA GLN A 65 21.72 8.91 14.66
C GLN A 65 21.45 7.39 14.81
N ARG A 66 20.20 7.01 15.06
CA ARG A 66 19.74 5.63 15.16
C ARG A 66 19.23 5.16 13.82
N THR A 67 20.01 4.34 13.17
CA THR A 67 19.58 3.64 11.98
C THR A 67 18.51 2.61 12.33
N LEU A 68 17.33 2.71 11.73
CA LEU A 68 16.32 1.66 11.80
C LEU A 68 16.81 0.40 11.08
N VAL A 69 16.28 -0.74 11.47
CA VAL A 69 16.55 -2.02 10.83
C VAL A 69 15.24 -2.63 10.38
N ALA A 70 15.12 -2.86 9.09
CA ALA A 70 13.95 -3.49 8.49
C ALA A 70 13.72 -4.89 9.09
N PRO A 71 12.47 -5.25 9.46
CA PRO A 71 12.20 -6.45 10.25
C PRO A 71 12.54 -7.77 9.55
N LEU A 72 12.32 -7.88 8.25
CA LEU A 72 12.48 -9.13 7.52
C LEU A 72 13.89 -9.27 6.94
N THR A 73 14.36 -8.30 6.18
CA THR A 73 15.68 -8.33 5.53
C THR A 73 16.83 -7.98 6.46
N LYS A 74 16.54 -7.35 7.61
CA LYS A 74 17.56 -6.80 8.53
C LYS A 74 18.44 -5.72 7.90
N ALA A 75 17.96 -5.10 6.80
CA ALA A 75 18.67 -4.01 6.17
C ALA A 75 18.53 -2.70 6.96
N PRO A 76 19.60 -1.89 7.08
CA PRO A 76 19.51 -0.56 7.68
C PRO A 76 18.71 0.36 6.76
N CYS A 77 17.78 1.15 7.33
CA CYS A 77 16.89 2.04 6.57
C CYS A 77 16.45 3.24 7.43
N CYS A 78 15.87 4.25 6.80
CA CYS A 78 15.24 5.38 7.46
C CYS A 78 13.73 5.15 7.69
N TRP A 79 13.12 4.37 6.84
CA TRP A 79 11.71 3.98 6.94
C TRP A 79 11.49 2.60 6.34
N TYR A 80 10.52 1.86 6.88
CA TYR A 80 10.08 0.59 6.30
C TYR A 80 8.56 0.41 6.44
N HIS A 81 8.02 -0.40 5.54
CA HIS A 81 6.69 -0.99 5.63
C HIS A 81 6.79 -2.49 5.32
N VAL A 82 6.20 -3.30 6.16
CA VAL A 82 6.27 -4.77 6.08
C VAL A 82 4.89 -5.36 6.05
N ARG A 83 4.68 -6.29 5.13
CA ARG A 83 3.47 -7.13 5.09
C ARG A 83 3.85 -8.60 4.95
N VAL A 84 3.26 -9.43 5.81
CA VAL A 84 3.37 -10.88 5.78
C VAL A 84 1.98 -11.46 5.58
N GLU A 85 1.82 -12.30 4.58
CA GLU A 85 0.55 -12.93 4.25
C GLU A 85 0.73 -14.45 4.16
N LYS A 86 -0.31 -15.18 4.57
CA LYS A 86 -0.37 -16.64 4.52
C LYS A 86 -1.43 -17.10 3.55
N TYR A 87 -1.09 -18.08 2.72
CA TYR A 87 -2.03 -18.73 1.82
C TYR A 87 -2.69 -19.92 2.51
N GLU A 88 -3.98 -19.83 2.76
CA GLU A 88 -4.72 -20.90 3.43
C GLU A 88 -6.14 -21.08 2.90
N LYS A 89 -6.63 -22.32 3.00
CA LYS A 89 -8.03 -22.65 2.71
C LYS A 89 -8.87 -22.38 3.94
N ARG A 90 -9.80 -21.46 3.84
CA ARG A 90 -10.74 -21.13 4.92
C ARG A 90 -12.02 -21.95 4.77
N GLY A 91 -12.01 -23.19 5.32
CA GLY A 91 -13.15 -24.11 5.31
C GLY A 91 -13.18 -25.13 4.18
N THR A 92 -14.10 -26.12 4.27
CA THR A 92 -14.12 -27.32 3.42
C THR A 92 -14.56 -27.06 1.97
N ASN A 93 -15.21 -25.91 1.68
CA ASN A 93 -15.78 -25.57 0.36
C ASN A 93 -15.37 -24.17 -0.15
N LYS A 94 -14.35 -23.53 0.43
CA LYS A 94 -13.90 -22.20 -0.02
C LYS A 94 -12.58 -22.30 -0.79
N SER A 95 -12.42 -21.41 -1.76
CA SER A 95 -11.14 -21.19 -2.44
C SER A 95 -10.08 -20.76 -1.44
N ALA A 96 -8.83 -21.16 -1.68
CA ALA A 96 -7.71 -20.68 -0.90
C ALA A 96 -7.48 -19.19 -1.17
N GLU A 97 -7.18 -18.42 -0.13
CA GLU A 97 -6.95 -16.98 -0.20
C GLU A 97 -5.74 -16.58 0.66
N TRP A 98 -5.18 -15.40 0.36
CA TRP A 98 -4.13 -14.80 1.15
C TRP A 98 -4.73 -14.08 2.35
N THR A 99 -4.28 -14.43 3.54
CA THR A 99 -4.68 -13.79 4.80
C THR A 99 -3.49 -13.00 5.33
N THR A 100 -3.68 -11.71 5.61
CA THR A 100 -2.64 -10.87 6.19
C THR A 100 -2.43 -11.24 7.67
N LEU A 101 -1.20 -11.58 8.02
CA LEU A 101 -0.78 -11.89 9.39
C LEU A 101 -0.12 -10.68 10.05
N ARG A 102 0.65 -9.92 9.28
CA ARG A 102 1.40 -8.75 9.74
C ARG A 102 1.32 -7.66 8.69
N ASP A 103 1.05 -6.43 9.14
CA ASP A 103 1.02 -5.23 8.30
C ASP A 103 1.43 -4.06 9.19
N GLU A 104 2.66 -3.60 9.06
CA GLU A 104 3.21 -2.57 9.94
C GLU A 104 4.21 -1.67 9.22
N SER A 105 4.25 -0.42 9.65
CA SER A 105 5.21 0.59 9.21
C SER A 105 6.04 1.08 10.39
N SER A 106 7.23 1.61 10.11
CA SER A 106 8.00 2.32 11.12
C SER A 106 7.32 3.65 11.46
N TYR A 107 7.36 4.02 12.73
CA TYR A 107 6.83 5.30 13.24
C TYR A 107 7.94 6.32 13.54
N ALA A 108 9.21 5.96 13.30
CA ALA A 108 10.30 6.87 13.56
C ALA A 108 10.32 8.02 12.55
N PRO A 109 10.37 9.28 13.00
CA PRO A 109 10.51 10.42 12.12
C PRO A 109 11.82 10.35 11.33
N PHE A 110 11.80 10.86 10.12
CA PHE A 110 12.98 11.01 9.28
C PHE A 110 13.02 12.43 8.67
N LEU A 111 14.16 12.80 8.11
CA LEU A 111 14.35 14.09 7.48
C LEU A 111 14.29 13.95 5.97
N VAL A 112 13.65 14.90 5.32
CA VAL A 112 13.72 15.09 3.87
C VAL A 112 14.40 16.41 3.60
N ARG A 113 15.44 16.40 2.79
CA ARG A 113 16.24 17.56 2.39
C ARG A 113 16.09 17.80 0.90
N ASP A 114 15.68 19.01 0.54
CA ASP A 114 15.75 19.52 -0.84
C ASP A 114 16.80 20.63 -0.98
N ALA A 115 16.87 21.26 -2.14
CA ALA A 115 17.77 22.37 -2.39
C ALA A 115 17.45 23.63 -1.57
N THR A 116 16.26 23.71 -0.92
CA THR A 116 15.74 24.92 -0.26
C THR A 116 15.70 24.78 1.27
N GLY A 117 15.73 23.57 1.80
CA GLY A 117 15.66 23.35 3.25
C GLY A 117 15.61 21.88 3.67
N VAL A 118 15.27 21.68 4.93
CA VAL A 118 15.06 20.36 5.55
C VAL A 118 13.73 20.36 6.26
N CYS A 119 12.99 19.29 6.10
CA CYS A 119 11.72 19.03 6.76
C CYS A 119 11.79 17.75 7.59
N VAL A 120 11.22 17.76 8.78
CA VAL A 120 10.98 16.53 9.55
C VAL A 120 9.68 15.93 9.05
N VAL A 121 9.72 14.67 8.67
CA VAL A 121 8.54 13.91 8.27
C VAL A 121 8.20 12.93 9.38
N ASP A 122 6.98 13.07 9.91
CA ASP A 122 6.35 12.06 10.74
C ASP A 122 5.61 11.10 9.79
N PRO A 123 5.97 9.80 9.75
CA PRO A 123 5.33 8.85 8.86
C PRO A 123 3.90 8.50 9.26
N ASP A 124 3.46 8.81 10.48
CA ASP A 124 2.09 8.58 10.91
C ASP A 124 1.11 9.47 10.12
N GLY A 125 0.25 8.84 9.33
CA GLY A 125 -0.69 9.51 8.44
C GLY A 125 -0.09 10.10 7.16
N ALA A 126 1.21 9.96 6.93
CA ALA A 126 1.86 10.36 5.68
C ALA A 126 1.76 9.24 4.63
N GLU A 127 1.59 9.64 3.36
CA GLU A 127 1.76 8.74 2.23
C GLU A 127 3.24 8.73 1.82
N VAL A 128 3.90 7.61 2.03
CA VAL A 128 5.32 7.44 1.74
C VAL A 128 5.50 6.62 0.48
N THR A 129 6.24 7.15 -0.49
CA THR A 129 6.60 6.42 -1.72
C THR A 129 7.99 5.79 -1.54
N PRO A 130 8.08 4.46 -1.36
CA PRO A 130 9.36 3.79 -1.12
C PRO A 130 10.24 3.77 -2.37
N THR A 131 11.54 3.85 -2.16
CA THR A 131 12.55 3.75 -3.22
C THR A 131 12.95 2.30 -3.51
N ASP A 132 12.81 1.43 -2.50
CA ASP A 132 13.14 0.02 -2.61
C ASP A 132 11.99 -0.86 -2.11
N LYS A 133 11.66 -1.88 -2.91
CA LYS A 133 10.61 -2.85 -2.61
C LYS A 133 11.10 -4.26 -2.91
N SER A 134 10.89 -5.15 -1.96
CA SER A 134 11.15 -6.58 -2.12
C SER A 134 9.86 -7.37 -1.92
N LEU A 135 9.65 -8.38 -2.77
CA LEU A 135 8.53 -9.31 -2.70
C LEU A 135 9.06 -10.73 -2.89
N TRP A 136 8.81 -11.62 -1.95
CA TRP A 136 9.24 -13.01 -2.05
C TRP A 136 8.32 -13.96 -1.29
N TYR A 137 8.59 -15.25 -1.41
CA TYR A 137 7.75 -16.31 -0.87
C TYR A 137 8.58 -17.27 -0.02
N GLY A 138 7.94 -17.92 0.96
CA GLY A 138 8.60 -18.88 1.82
C GLY A 138 7.64 -19.90 2.45
N ALA A 139 8.20 -20.82 3.20
CA ALA A 139 7.47 -21.91 3.84
C ALA A 139 7.06 -21.56 5.29
N THR A 140 7.72 -20.59 5.91
CA THR A 140 7.59 -20.19 7.33
C THR A 140 7.08 -18.78 7.45
N GLU A 141 6.60 -18.37 8.62
CA GLU A 141 6.11 -17.01 8.89
C GLU A 141 7.26 -15.99 8.87
N GLU A 142 8.42 -16.35 9.37
CA GLU A 142 9.64 -15.56 9.25
C GLU A 142 10.47 -16.06 8.07
N PRO A 143 10.95 -15.18 7.17
CA PRO A 143 11.75 -15.60 6.03
C PRO A 143 13.10 -16.17 6.46
N GLU A 144 13.46 -17.31 5.88
CA GLU A 144 14.78 -17.90 6.01
C GLU A 144 15.82 -17.14 5.16
N ASP A 145 15.40 -16.72 3.98
CA ASP A 145 16.22 -15.87 3.10
C ASP A 145 15.96 -14.39 3.42
N ARG A 146 17.01 -13.72 3.86
CA ARG A 146 17.02 -12.29 4.19
C ARG A 146 17.57 -11.40 3.09
N ASN A 147 17.90 -11.97 1.94
CA ASN A 147 18.41 -11.22 0.79
C ASN A 147 17.53 -11.46 -0.45
N PRO A 148 16.24 -11.08 -0.39
CA PRO A 148 15.33 -11.29 -1.49
C PRO A 148 15.72 -10.44 -2.71
N PRO A 149 15.31 -10.85 -3.91
CA PRO A 149 15.48 -10.05 -5.10
C PRO A 149 14.70 -8.72 -4.96
N ARG A 150 15.32 -7.63 -5.39
CA ARG A 150 14.66 -6.32 -5.45
C ARG A 150 13.69 -6.30 -6.63
N VAL A 151 12.48 -5.85 -6.38
CA VAL A 151 11.47 -5.68 -7.43
C VAL A 151 11.49 -4.22 -7.86
N GLY A 152 11.88 -3.96 -9.09
CA GLY A 152 11.88 -2.60 -9.63
C GLY A 152 10.46 -2.00 -9.72
N PRO A 153 10.33 -0.66 -9.76
CA PRO A 153 9.02 0.03 -9.80
C PRO A 153 8.11 -0.43 -10.94
N MET A 154 8.70 -0.86 -12.04
CA MET A 154 7.97 -1.27 -13.25
C MET A 154 7.42 -2.71 -13.15
N GLU A 155 8.04 -3.57 -12.35
CA GLU A 155 7.57 -4.94 -12.08
C GLU A 155 6.48 -4.96 -11.03
N SER A 156 6.49 -4.03 -10.09
CA SER A 156 5.43 -3.84 -9.10
C SER A 156 4.08 -3.51 -9.75
N ALA A 157 4.08 -2.82 -10.91
CA ALA A 157 2.87 -2.50 -11.66
C ALA A 157 2.36 -3.67 -12.52
N LYS A 158 3.21 -4.64 -12.84
CA LYS A 158 2.85 -5.81 -13.67
C LYS A 158 2.41 -7.02 -12.86
N GLY A 159 2.06 -6.87 -11.58
CA GLY A 159 1.58 -7.91 -10.67
C GLY A 159 1.78 -9.33 -11.22
N TRP A 160 2.54 -10.19 -10.58
CA TRP A 160 2.74 -11.60 -10.97
C TRP A 160 4.03 -11.89 -11.75
N VAL A 161 5.17 -11.52 -11.24
CA VAL A 161 6.32 -12.36 -11.45
C VAL A 161 6.19 -13.53 -10.44
N GLU A 162 5.88 -14.69 -10.95
CA GLU A 162 6.03 -15.97 -10.25
C GLU A 162 7.52 -16.16 -9.97
N ILE A 163 8.03 -15.43 -8.96
CA ILE A 163 9.37 -15.71 -8.45
C ILE A 163 9.20 -17.02 -7.72
N SER A 164 9.71 -18.09 -8.32
CA SER A 164 9.75 -19.48 -7.91
C SER A 164 9.82 -19.67 -6.38
N GLY A 165 8.69 -19.50 -5.72
CA GLY A 165 8.44 -20.19 -4.50
C GLY A 165 8.16 -21.64 -4.92
N GLY A 166 9.06 -22.56 -4.61
CA GLY A 166 8.81 -23.97 -4.85
C GLY A 166 7.43 -24.38 -4.36
N THR A 167 6.91 -25.52 -4.81
CA THR A 167 5.56 -26.06 -4.56
C THR A 167 5.06 -26.06 -3.10
N ASN A 168 5.82 -25.51 -2.16
CA ASN A 168 5.55 -25.49 -0.72
C ASN A 168 5.49 -24.07 -0.10
N SER A 169 5.51 -23.00 -0.90
CA SER A 169 5.47 -21.63 -0.40
C SER A 169 4.08 -21.27 0.10
N LYS A 170 3.94 -21.15 1.41
CA LYS A 170 2.68 -20.82 2.08
C LYS A 170 2.60 -19.36 2.54
N TYR A 171 3.73 -18.64 2.49
CA TYR A 171 3.84 -17.27 2.95
C TYR A 171 4.34 -16.38 1.83
N ARG A 172 3.83 -15.15 1.82
CA ARG A 172 4.25 -14.06 0.97
C ARG A 172 4.72 -12.91 1.84
N TYR A 173 5.92 -12.42 1.58
CA TYR A 173 6.51 -11.30 2.30
C TYR A 173 6.66 -10.13 1.35
N SER A 174 6.30 -8.95 1.82
CA SER A 174 6.55 -7.68 1.14
C SER A 174 7.25 -6.76 2.13
N GLU A 175 8.38 -6.20 1.75
CA GLU A 175 9.09 -5.21 2.53
C GLU A 175 9.48 -4.04 1.64
N GLU A 176 9.04 -2.86 2.02
CA GLU A 176 9.29 -1.59 1.38
C GLU A 176 10.21 -0.77 2.26
N ARG A 177 11.19 -0.05 1.68
CA ARG A 177 12.23 0.65 2.43
C ARG A 177 12.59 1.96 1.76
N ILE A 178 13.08 2.89 2.59
CA ILE A 178 13.79 4.07 2.16
C ILE A 178 15.14 4.06 2.86
N TYR A 179 16.20 4.17 2.11
CA TYR A 179 17.56 4.23 2.62
C TYR A 179 18.01 5.67 2.86
N GLU A 180 19.05 5.83 3.65
CA GLU A 180 19.71 7.12 3.82
C GLU A 180 20.36 7.55 2.51
N GLY A 181 20.05 8.77 2.08
CA GLY A 181 20.57 9.36 0.84
C GLY A 181 19.72 9.12 -0.41
N ASP A 182 18.61 8.37 -0.29
CA ASP A 182 17.65 8.16 -1.37
C ASP A 182 16.96 9.45 -1.78
#